data_3cc0d60b1e195f93c635a9ad00c8e3fb
#
_entry.id   3cc0d60b1e195f93c635a9ad00c8e3fb
#
_cell.length_a   1.000
_cell.length_b   1.000
_cell.length_c   1.000
_cell.angle_alpha   90.00
_cell.angle_beta   90.00
_cell.angle_gamma   90.00
#
_symmetry.space_group_name_H-M   'P 1'
#
loop_
_entity.id
_entity.type
_entity.pdbx_description
1 polymer ?
#
loop_
_entity_poly.entity_id
_entity_poly.type
_entity_poly.pdbx_seq_one_letter_code
_entity_poly.pdbx_strand_id
1 'polypeptide(L)'
;MTKELDFDAIKAAAESHRADMTRFLRAMISHPSESCEEGEVVACIKAEMESLGYDEVRVDGLGNVMGFMGEGDKIIAIDSHIDTVGIGNIENWDADPYEGYETDEIIYGRGGSDQEGGMASATYAAKMMKDMGLIPEGYKIMVVGTVQEEDCDGMCWQYIYNKDGIKPEFVISTEPTDGGIYRGHRGRMEIRVDVHGTSCHGSAPDRGDNAIYKMADIIADVRALNNNGCDESTDIKGLVKMLDPKYNPEHYEDARFLGRGTCTVSQIFYTSPAAAPWPTPAPSPSTVV
;
A
#
# COMPACT_ATOMS: atom_id res chain seq x y z
N MET A 1 23.91 28.77 -4.33
CA MET A 1 24.29 28.50 -2.92
C MET A 1 23.17 27.71 -2.31
N THR A 2 23.43 26.48 -1.83
CA THR A 2 22.45 25.71 -1.08
C THR A 2 22.13 26.48 0.20
N LYS A 3 20.85 26.86 0.38
CA LYS A 3 20.38 27.49 1.61
C LYS A 3 20.60 26.48 2.74
N GLU A 4 21.28 26.87 3.80
CA GLU A 4 21.39 26.05 4.99
C GLU A 4 20.00 25.83 5.57
N LEU A 5 19.64 24.55 5.82
CA LEU A 5 18.32 24.22 6.35
C LEU A 5 18.29 24.46 7.85
N ASP A 6 17.32 25.23 8.32
CA ASP A 6 17.03 25.42 9.72
C ASP A 6 16.05 24.33 10.20
N PHE A 7 16.59 23.24 10.70
CA PHE A 7 15.79 22.10 11.16
C PHE A 7 14.93 22.41 12.39
N ASP A 8 15.34 23.36 13.24
CA ASP A 8 14.55 23.75 14.40
C ASP A 8 13.31 24.54 13.94
N ALA A 9 13.47 25.42 12.96
CA ALA A 9 12.35 26.14 12.36
C ALA A 9 11.38 25.17 11.61
N ILE A 10 11.92 24.18 10.89
CA ILE A 10 11.10 23.16 10.22
C ILE A 10 10.30 22.34 11.25
N LYS A 11 10.95 21.93 12.34
CA LYS A 11 10.28 21.18 13.41
C LYS A 11 9.19 22.01 14.10
N ALA A 12 9.46 23.30 14.35
CA ALA A 12 8.48 24.20 14.95
C ALA A 12 7.27 24.43 14.02
N ALA A 13 7.52 24.55 12.71
CA ALA A 13 6.45 24.64 11.72
C ALA A 13 5.59 23.37 11.70
N ALA A 14 6.21 22.17 11.69
CA ALA A 14 5.49 20.91 11.74
C ALA A 14 4.63 20.81 12.99
N GLU A 15 5.18 21.17 14.16
CA GLU A 15 4.45 21.13 15.41
C GLU A 15 3.26 22.10 15.43
N SER A 16 3.37 23.25 14.77
CA SER A 16 2.26 24.20 14.66
C SER A 16 1.06 23.67 13.86
N HIS A 17 1.28 22.67 13.01
CA HIS A 17 0.23 22.01 12.21
C HIS A 17 -0.28 20.70 12.83
N ARG A 18 0.22 20.30 14.02
CA ARG A 18 -0.15 19.03 14.67
C ARG A 18 -1.67 18.83 14.72
N ALA A 19 -2.40 19.81 15.23
CA ALA A 19 -3.85 19.68 15.38
C ALA A 19 -4.59 19.54 14.04
N ASP A 20 -4.14 20.24 13.01
CA ASP A 20 -4.73 20.17 11.67
C ASP A 20 -4.41 18.83 10.99
N MET A 21 -3.17 18.34 11.11
CA MET A 21 -2.80 17.01 10.61
C MET A 21 -3.58 15.90 11.32
N THR A 22 -3.73 15.99 12.64
CA THR A 22 -4.52 15.03 13.42
C THR A 22 -5.98 15.02 12.96
N ARG A 23 -6.60 16.20 12.85
CA ARG A 23 -7.97 16.35 12.34
C ARG A 23 -8.12 15.76 10.94
N PHE A 24 -7.17 16.03 10.05
CA PHE A 24 -7.20 15.53 8.67
C PHE A 24 -7.04 14.02 8.61
N LEU A 25 -6.10 13.44 9.34
CA LEU A 25 -5.95 11.99 9.41
C LEU A 25 -7.21 11.32 9.98
N ARG A 26 -7.78 11.88 11.04
CA ARG A 26 -9.05 11.39 11.59
C ARG A 26 -10.19 11.45 10.59
N ALA A 27 -10.24 12.50 9.78
CA ALA A 27 -11.25 12.62 8.72
C ALA A 27 -11.06 11.56 7.63
N MET A 28 -9.83 11.25 7.22
CA MET A 28 -9.56 10.16 6.25
C MET A 28 -9.97 8.81 6.83
N ILE A 29 -9.52 8.44 8.03
CA ILE A 29 -9.87 7.19 8.72
C ILE A 29 -11.40 6.98 8.77
N SER A 30 -12.19 8.06 8.90
CA SER A 30 -13.65 7.95 8.98
C SER A 30 -14.35 7.61 7.65
N HIS A 31 -13.60 7.58 6.56
CA HIS A 31 -14.09 7.18 5.24
C HIS A 31 -13.55 5.80 4.87
N PRO A 32 -14.34 4.72 5.00
CA PRO A 32 -13.92 3.41 4.52
C PRO A 32 -13.44 3.47 3.08
N SER A 33 -12.24 2.96 2.80
CA SER A 33 -11.55 3.14 1.54
C SER A 33 -10.89 1.85 1.05
N GLU A 34 -11.61 0.72 1.11
CA GLU A 34 -11.09 -0.50 0.48
C GLU A 34 -10.81 -0.25 -1.01
N SER A 35 -9.84 -0.98 -1.59
CA SER A 35 -9.46 -0.80 -3.00
C SER A 35 -10.67 -0.80 -3.93
N CYS A 36 -10.74 0.15 -4.85
CA CYS A 36 -11.86 0.50 -5.74
C CYS A 36 -13.06 1.22 -5.08
N GLU A 37 -13.01 1.53 -3.79
CA GLU A 37 -14.07 2.24 -3.07
C GLU A 37 -13.56 3.56 -2.43
N GLU A 38 -12.45 4.12 -2.90
CA GLU A 38 -11.73 5.26 -2.30
C GLU A 38 -12.41 6.63 -2.54
N GLY A 39 -13.56 6.67 -3.20
CA GLY A 39 -14.18 7.93 -3.66
C GLY A 39 -14.38 8.99 -2.57
N GLU A 40 -14.77 8.61 -1.34
CA GLU A 40 -15.01 9.54 -0.25
C GLU A 40 -13.72 10.07 0.35
N VAL A 41 -12.71 9.21 0.55
CA VAL A 41 -11.39 9.64 1.05
C VAL A 41 -10.68 10.52 0.02
N VAL A 42 -10.80 10.24 -1.29
CA VAL A 42 -10.32 11.10 -2.38
C VAL A 42 -10.92 12.50 -2.29
N ALA A 43 -12.24 12.59 -2.07
CA ALA A 43 -12.92 13.86 -1.92
C ALA A 43 -12.46 14.62 -0.67
N CYS A 44 -12.25 13.92 0.44
CA CYS A 44 -11.70 14.47 1.68
C CYS A 44 -10.30 15.07 1.46
N ILE A 45 -9.39 14.32 0.85
CA ILE A 45 -8.03 14.76 0.56
C ILE A 45 -8.01 15.96 -0.39
N LYS A 46 -8.81 15.90 -1.45
CA LYS A 46 -8.94 17.00 -2.40
C LYS A 46 -9.37 18.31 -1.71
N ALA A 47 -10.39 18.23 -0.87
CA ALA A 47 -10.88 19.39 -0.12
C ALA A 47 -9.82 19.96 0.83
N GLU A 48 -9.06 19.11 1.51
CA GLU A 48 -7.98 19.55 2.40
C GLU A 48 -6.88 20.26 1.61
N MET A 49 -6.39 19.69 0.50
CA MET A 49 -5.39 20.30 -0.36
C MET A 49 -5.85 21.65 -0.90
N GLU A 50 -7.10 21.76 -1.35
CA GLU A 50 -7.69 23.03 -1.82
C GLU A 50 -7.73 24.05 -0.69
N SER A 51 -8.11 23.66 0.53
CA SER A 51 -8.15 24.56 1.70
C SER A 51 -6.77 25.08 2.11
N LEU A 52 -5.74 24.26 1.93
CA LEU A 52 -4.34 24.61 2.21
C LEU A 52 -3.69 25.50 1.13
N GLY A 53 -4.41 25.78 0.04
CA GLY A 53 -3.94 26.65 -1.04
C GLY A 53 -2.88 26.00 -1.92
N TYR A 54 -3.06 24.74 -2.27
CA TYR A 54 -2.31 24.10 -3.33
C TYR A 54 -2.53 24.84 -4.66
N ASP A 55 -1.50 24.93 -5.48
CA ASP A 55 -1.57 25.71 -6.74
C ASP A 55 -2.45 25.01 -7.78
N GLU A 56 -2.48 23.69 -7.75
CA GLU A 56 -3.36 22.84 -8.56
C GLU A 56 -3.74 21.60 -7.75
N VAL A 57 -5.02 21.21 -7.78
CA VAL A 57 -5.51 19.94 -7.24
C VAL A 57 -6.40 19.28 -8.27
N ARG A 58 -6.13 18.02 -8.60
CA ARG A 58 -6.92 17.26 -9.56
C ARG A 58 -7.04 15.80 -9.18
N VAL A 59 -8.05 15.15 -9.71
CA VAL A 59 -8.23 13.69 -9.65
C VAL A 59 -8.11 13.16 -11.07
N ASP A 60 -7.31 12.13 -11.28
CA ASP A 60 -7.14 11.52 -12.59
C ASP A 60 -8.25 10.52 -12.95
N GLY A 61 -8.16 9.89 -14.12
CA GLY A 61 -9.19 8.97 -14.58
C GLY A 61 -9.18 7.60 -13.88
N LEU A 62 -8.15 7.28 -13.09
CA LEU A 62 -8.12 6.09 -12.25
C LEU A 62 -8.70 6.37 -10.86
N GLY A 63 -8.61 7.61 -10.40
CA GLY A 63 -9.04 8.05 -9.07
C GLY A 63 -7.93 8.63 -8.20
N ASN A 64 -6.66 8.61 -8.67
CA ASN A 64 -5.57 9.19 -7.90
C ASN A 64 -5.79 10.69 -7.71
N VAL A 65 -5.67 11.18 -6.47
CA VAL A 65 -5.74 12.61 -6.16
C VAL A 65 -4.33 13.21 -6.13
N MET A 66 -4.12 14.27 -6.88
CA MET A 66 -2.81 14.93 -7.02
C MET A 66 -2.92 16.40 -6.68
N GLY A 67 -2.08 16.86 -5.76
CA GLY A 67 -1.91 18.26 -5.43
C GLY A 67 -0.50 18.75 -5.76
N PHE A 68 -0.38 19.95 -6.33
CA PHE A 68 0.89 20.51 -6.74
C PHE A 68 1.17 21.83 -5.99
N MET A 69 2.43 22.02 -5.60
CA MET A 69 2.94 23.26 -5.03
C MET A 69 4.25 23.65 -5.67
N GLY A 70 4.36 24.91 -6.12
CA GLY A 70 5.52 25.48 -6.83
C GLY A 70 5.30 25.56 -8.34
N GLU A 71 6.18 26.30 -9.01
CA GLU A 71 6.02 26.69 -10.43
C GLU A 71 7.02 26.01 -11.37
N GLY A 72 7.87 25.13 -10.85
CA GLY A 72 8.91 24.47 -11.65
C GLY A 72 8.38 23.41 -12.62
N ASP A 73 9.16 23.12 -13.65
CA ASP A 73 8.84 22.05 -14.61
C ASP A 73 9.23 20.64 -14.09
N LYS A 74 10.17 20.58 -13.15
CA LYS A 74 10.64 19.33 -12.54
C LYS A 74 9.77 18.96 -11.35
N ILE A 75 9.45 17.68 -11.23
CA ILE A 75 8.55 17.17 -10.19
C ILE A 75 9.34 16.34 -9.19
N ILE A 76 9.19 16.66 -7.90
CA ILE A 76 9.45 15.74 -6.79
C ILE A 76 8.10 15.28 -6.29
N ALA A 77 7.84 13.97 -6.36
CA ALA A 77 6.59 13.39 -5.89
C ALA A 77 6.72 12.85 -4.48
N ILE A 78 5.69 13.04 -3.67
CA ILE A 78 5.49 12.36 -2.39
C ILE A 78 4.22 11.53 -2.55
N ASP A 79 4.37 10.23 -2.44
CA ASP A 79 3.36 9.24 -2.72
C ASP A 79 2.86 8.60 -1.42
N SER A 80 1.55 8.50 -1.29
CA SER A 80 0.88 7.78 -0.22
C SER A 80 -0.32 7.08 -0.82
N HIS A 81 -0.43 5.77 -0.68
CA HIS A 81 -1.69 5.13 -1.06
C HIS A 81 -2.79 5.46 -0.03
N ILE A 82 -4.02 5.49 -0.48
CA ILE A 82 -5.17 5.91 0.30
C ILE A 82 -6.25 4.84 0.39
N ASP A 83 -6.07 3.76 -0.32
CA ASP A 83 -6.84 2.55 -0.11
C ASP A 83 -6.31 1.79 1.11
N THR A 84 -7.18 1.02 1.72
CA THR A 84 -6.89 0.20 2.89
C THR A 84 -7.40 -1.21 2.70
N VAL A 85 -6.76 -2.18 3.34
CA VAL A 85 -7.33 -3.53 3.45
C VAL A 85 -8.58 -3.52 4.33
N GLY A 86 -9.47 -4.47 4.10
CA GLY A 86 -10.68 -4.65 4.91
C GLY A 86 -10.38 -4.84 6.39
N ILE A 87 -11.34 -4.48 7.24
CA ILE A 87 -11.20 -4.56 8.72
C ILE A 87 -11.17 -6.00 9.26
N GLY A 88 -11.55 -6.98 8.45
CA GLY A 88 -11.64 -8.36 8.90
C GLY A 88 -12.71 -8.56 9.98
N ASN A 89 -12.39 -9.33 11.02
CA ASN A 89 -13.34 -9.53 12.13
C ASN A 89 -13.29 -8.34 13.09
N ILE A 90 -14.40 -7.63 13.21
CA ILE A 90 -14.57 -6.46 14.10
C ILE A 90 -14.24 -6.76 15.56
N GLU A 91 -14.42 -8.01 16.02
CA GLU A 91 -14.11 -8.43 17.39
C GLU A 91 -12.60 -8.40 17.70
N ASN A 92 -11.75 -8.30 16.68
CA ASN A 92 -10.29 -8.19 16.85
C ASN A 92 -9.82 -6.74 17.06
N TRP A 93 -10.72 -5.76 17.05
CA TRP A 93 -10.40 -4.36 17.22
C TRP A 93 -10.71 -3.88 18.63
N ASP A 94 -9.82 -3.06 19.21
CA ASP A 94 -10.01 -2.47 20.54
C ASP A 94 -11.04 -1.33 20.55
N ALA A 95 -11.33 -0.77 19.38
CA ALA A 95 -12.36 0.25 19.14
C ALA A 95 -12.89 0.11 17.71
N ASP A 96 -13.96 0.83 17.38
CA ASP A 96 -14.43 0.89 15.99
C ASP A 96 -13.30 1.36 15.05
N PRO A 97 -12.95 0.60 14.01
CA PRO A 97 -11.80 0.91 13.16
C PRO A 97 -11.93 2.20 12.34
N TYR A 98 -13.13 2.69 12.11
CA TYR A 98 -13.40 3.91 11.36
C TYR A 98 -13.73 5.11 12.25
N GLU A 99 -14.40 4.90 13.38
CA GLU A 99 -14.51 5.95 14.39
C GLU A 99 -13.17 6.17 15.11
N GLY A 100 -12.48 5.09 15.44
CA GLY A 100 -11.20 5.11 16.12
C GLY A 100 -11.18 5.96 17.38
N TYR A 101 -9.99 6.31 17.85
CA TYR A 101 -9.78 7.28 18.91
C TYR A 101 -8.45 8.01 18.74
N GLU A 102 -8.27 9.10 19.49
CA GLU A 102 -7.01 9.82 19.56
C GLU A 102 -6.61 10.10 21.01
N THR A 103 -5.31 10.12 21.24
CA THR A 103 -4.67 10.61 22.46
C THR A 103 -3.58 11.61 22.08
N ASP A 104 -2.85 12.14 23.05
CA ASP A 104 -1.71 13.02 22.77
C ASP A 104 -0.60 12.33 21.96
N GLU A 105 -0.57 10.99 21.93
CA GLU A 105 0.51 10.20 21.34
C GLU A 105 0.04 9.27 20.22
N ILE A 106 -1.25 8.90 20.16
CA ILE A 106 -1.77 7.85 19.28
C ILE A 106 -3.01 8.33 18.54
N ILE A 107 -3.07 8.05 17.25
CA ILE A 107 -4.28 8.05 16.46
C ILE A 107 -4.55 6.60 16.06
N TYR A 108 -5.69 6.07 16.47
CA TYR A 108 -6.09 4.68 16.24
C TYR A 108 -7.22 4.60 15.24
N GLY A 109 -7.05 3.73 14.23
CA GLY A 109 -8.05 3.42 13.22
C GLY A 109 -7.44 2.75 12.00
N ARG A 110 -8.28 2.21 11.13
CA ARG A 110 -7.85 1.63 9.84
C ARG A 110 -7.22 2.73 8.98
N GLY A 111 -6.09 2.43 8.30
CA GLY A 111 -5.35 3.40 7.50
C GLY A 111 -4.43 4.33 8.31
N GLY A 112 -4.56 4.38 9.64
CA GLY A 112 -3.79 5.32 10.47
C GLY A 112 -2.27 5.22 10.33
N SER A 113 -1.75 4.01 10.11
CA SER A 113 -0.32 3.75 9.84
C SER A 113 -0.07 3.43 8.38
N ASP A 114 -0.91 2.64 7.77
CA ASP A 114 -0.80 2.14 6.41
C ASP A 114 -2.05 2.56 5.62
N GLN A 115 -1.95 3.69 4.77
CA GLN A 115 -0.89 4.69 5.03
C GLN A 115 -1.43 6.12 4.92
N GLU A 116 -2.65 6.37 5.39
CA GLU A 116 -3.25 7.72 5.46
C GLU A 116 -2.45 8.68 6.37
N GLY A 117 -1.73 8.13 7.38
CA GLY A 117 -0.80 8.90 8.20
C GLY A 117 0.34 9.51 7.39
N GLY A 118 0.85 8.75 6.40
CA GLY A 118 1.79 9.24 5.39
C GLY A 118 1.18 10.36 4.55
N MET A 119 -0.07 10.17 4.09
CA MET A 119 -0.81 11.17 3.30
C MET A 119 -1.01 12.48 4.06
N ALA A 120 -1.40 12.42 5.33
CA ALA A 120 -1.53 13.60 6.17
C ALA A 120 -0.21 14.34 6.30
N SER A 121 0.87 13.61 6.58
CA SER A 121 2.21 14.18 6.71
C SER A 121 2.71 14.80 5.41
N ALA A 122 2.55 14.12 4.27
CA ALA A 122 2.96 14.60 2.95
C ALA A 122 2.23 15.89 2.54
N THR A 123 0.91 15.93 2.78
CA THR A 123 0.06 17.07 2.46
C THR A 123 0.52 18.35 3.19
N TYR A 124 0.82 18.24 4.48
CA TYR A 124 1.29 19.39 5.25
C TYR A 124 2.77 19.68 5.03
N ALA A 125 3.60 18.68 4.74
CA ALA A 125 5.00 18.91 4.39
C ALA A 125 5.15 19.77 3.13
N ALA A 126 4.39 19.50 2.08
CA ALA A 126 4.42 20.30 0.87
C ALA A 126 3.96 21.76 1.13
N LYS A 127 2.92 21.94 1.95
CA LYS A 127 2.46 23.27 2.40
C LYS A 127 3.58 24.01 3.14
N MET A 128 4.21 23.36 4.12
CA MET A 128 5.32 23.98 4.87
C MET A 128 6.52 24.29 3.96
N MET A 129 6.87 23.42 3.03
CA MET A 129 7.94 23.69 2.07
C MET A 129 7.66 24.94 1.24
N LYS A 130 6.42 25.14 0.82
CA LYS A 130 6.01 26.37 0.09
C LYS A 130 6.12 27.60 0.97
N ASP A 131 5.53 27.57 2.17
CA ASP A 131 5.48 28.72 3.07
C ASP A 131 6.87 29.15 3.57
N MET A 132 7.77 28.22 3.76
CA MET A 132 9.15 28.46 4.20
C MET A 132 10.10 28.76 3.03
N GLY A 133 9.62 28.70 1.78
CA GLY A 133 10.44 28.91 0.58
C GLY A 133 11.53 27.85 0.44
N LEU A 134 11.20 26.59 0.74
CA LEU A 134 12.10 25.44 0.67
C LEU A 134 11.96 24.64 -0.62
N ILE A 135 10.96 24.93 -1.45
CA ILE A 135 10.84 24.31 -2.77
C ILE A 135 12.01 24.78 -3.63
N PRO A 136 12.83 23.88 -4.18
CA PRO A 136 13.98 24.28 -4.98
C PRO A 136 13.54 25.01 -6.26
N GLU A 137 14.34 25.97 -6.71
CA GLU A 137 14.09 26.66 -7.98
C GLU A 137 14.04 25.68 -9.14
N GLY A 138 13.03 25.82 -10.01
CA GLY A 138 12.78 24.91 -11.13
C GLY A 138 12.04 23.63 -10.77
N TYR A 139 11.68 23.44 -9.51
CA TYR A 139 10.91 22.29 -9.04
C TYR A 139 9.51 22.67 -8.55
N LYS A 140 8.63 21.71 -8.59
CA LYS A 140 7.37 21.70 -7.86
C LYS A 140 7.24 20.38 -7.09
N ILE A 141 6.56 20.43 -5.97
CA ILE A 141 6.20 19.25 -5.19
C ILE A 141 4.84 18.75 -5.68
N MET A 142 4.75 17.46 -5.97
CA MET A 142 3.49 16.76 -6.20
C MET A 142 3.23 15.86 -5.01
N VAL A 143 2.13 16.07 -4.31
CA VAL A 143 1.63 15.10 -3.34
C VAL A 143 0.54 14.31 -4.02
N VAL A 144 0.64 13.00 -3.99
CA VAL A 144 -0.33 12.10 -4.63
C VAL A 144 -0.87 11.08 -3.65
N GLY A 145 -2.20 11.03 -3.56
CA GLY A 145 -2.93 9.95 -2.94
C GLY A 145 -3.26 8.92 -4.01
N THR A 146 -2.55 7.79 -4.00
CA THR A 146 -2.71 6.73 -4.98
C THR A 146 -3.79 5.76 -4.55
N VAL A 147 -4.56 5.25 -5.51
CA VAL A 147 -5.64 4.28 -5.30
C VAL A 147 -5.20 2.88 -5.68
N GLN A 148 -5.85 1.86 -5.11
CA GLN A 148 -5.69 0.45 -5.48
C GLN A 148 -4.25 -0.09 -5.32
N GLU A 149 -3.50 0.39 -4.34
CA GLU A 149 -2.17 -0.14 -4.06
C GLU A 149 -2.27 -1.56 -3.50
N GLU A 150 -3.15 -1.77 -2.54
CA GLU A 150 -3.33 -3.02 -1.79
C GLU A 150 -3.72 -4.22 -2.67
N ASP A 151 -4.51 -3.98 -3.71
CA ASP A 151 -4.98 -5.01 -4.63
C ASP A 151 -4.17 -5.09 -5.94
N CYS A 152 -3.63 -3.98 -6.41
CA CYS A 152 -3.02 -3.85 -7.73
C CYS A 152 -1.72 -3.07 -7.71
N ASP A 153 -0.71 -3.59 -7.02
CA ASP A 153 0.62 -2.97 -6.85
C ASP A 153 1.13 -2.27 -8.10
N GLY A 154 1.32 -0.95 -7.99
CA GLY A 154 1.93 -0.13 -9.04
C GLY A 154 1.03 0.20 -10.24
N MET A 155 -0.25 -0.22 -10.27
CA MET A 155 -1.17 0.15 -11.34
C MET A 155 -1.43 1.67 -11.36
N CYS A 156 -1.57 2.29 -10.20
CA CYS A 156 -1.71 3.72 -10.03
C CYS A 156 -0.55 4.48 -10.69
N TRP A 157 0.68 4.11 -10.43
CA TRP A 157 1.87 4.73 -11.02
C TRP A 157 2.03 4.44 -12.51
N GLN A 158 1.60 3.26 -12.98
CA GLN A 158 1.55 2.98 -14.43
C GLN A 158 0.56 3.92 -15.12
N TYR A 159 -0.57 4.22 -14.47
CA TYR A 159 -1.56 5.16 -15.00
C TYR A 159 -0.99 6.60 -15.04
N ILE A 160 -0.49 7.09 -13.92
CA ILE A 160 0.13 8.43 -13.78
C ILE A 160 1.24 8.62 -14.84
N TYR A 161 2.13 7.63 -14.96
CA TYR A 161 3.26 7.72 -15.90
C TYR A 161 2.85 7.62 -17.37
N ASN A 162 1.99 6.65 -17.72
CA ASN A 162 1.69 6.33 -19.11
C ASN A 162 0.47 7.07 -19.67
N LYS A 163 -0.52 7.40 -18.84
CA LYS A 163 -1.76 8.08 -19.24
C LYS A 163 -1.71 9.57 -18.98
N ASP A 164 -1.32 9.97 -17.78
CA ASP A 164 -1.21 11.39 -17.45
C ASP A 164 0.09 12.02 -17.94
N GLY A 165 1.07 11.19 -18.28
CA GLY A 165 2.38 11.64 -18.78
C GLY A 165 3.25 12.32 -17.72
N ILE A 166 2.92 12.15 -16.43
CA ILE A 166 3.67 12.72 -15.32
C ILE A 166 4.88 11.86 -15.02
N LYS A 167 6.07 12.47 -15.05
CA LYS A 167 7.36 11.81 -14.88
C LYS A 167 8.19 12.53 -13.82
N PRO A 168 8.01 12.22 -12.55
CA PRO A 168 8.82 12.80 -11.49
C PRO A 168 10.30 12.44 -11.66
N GLU A 169 11.20 13.36 -11.29
CA GLU A 169 12.64 13.05 -11.19
C GLU A 169 12.92 12.21 -9.95
N PHE A 170 12.09 12.35 -8.92
CA PHE A 170 12.23 11.64 -7.65
C PHE A 170 10.87 11.36 -7.04
N VAL A 171 10.71 10.18 -6.46
CA VAL A 171 9.50 9.76 -5.72
C VAL A 171 9.90 9.34 -4.32
N ILE A 172 9.20 9.87 -3.33
CA ILE A 172 9.26 9.44 -1.93
C ILE A 172 7.93 8.75 -1.65
N SER A 173 7.93 7.43 -1.43
CA SER A 173 6.78 6.71 -0.91
C SER A 173 6.82 6.72 0.61
N THR A 174 5.66 6.94 1.24
CA THR A 174 5.55 7.13 2.69
C THR A 174 5.13 5.86 3.43
N GLU A 175 5.41 4.71 2.85
CA GLU A 175 5.15 3.40 3.47
C GLU A 175 5.69 3.30 4.90
N PRO A 176 5.02 2.54 5.79
CA PRO A 176 5.50 2.32 7.15
C PRO A 176 6.85 1.58 7.12
N THR A 177 7.90 2.21 7.61
CA THR A 177 9.29 1.71 7.56
C THR A 177 9.99 1.71 8.92
N ASP A 178 9.23 1.88 10.01
CA ASP A 178 9.80 2.01 11.36
C ASP A 178 10.89 3.09 11.45
N GLY A 179 10.75 4.19 10.67
CA GLY A 179 11.70 5.30 10.59
C GLY A 179 12.93 5.05 9.72
N GLY A 180 12.97 3.92 9.01
CA GLY A 180 14.03 3.62 8.04
C GLY A 180 13.80 4.27 6.67
N ILE A 181 14.87 4.38 5.87
CA ILE A 181 14.77 4.77 4.45
C ILE A 181 15.05 3.53 3.62
N TYR A 182 14.02 3.05 2.92
CA TYR A 182 14.11 1.89 2.06
C TYR A 182 14.34 2.32 0.62
N ARG A 183 15.24 1.63 -0.08
CA ARG A 183 15.59 1.91 -1.48
C ARG A 183 15.11 0.83 -2.44
N GLY A 184 14.32 -0.10 -1.95
CA GLY A 184 13.77 -1.19 -2.71
C GLY A 184 12.94 -2.12 -1.84
N HIS A 185 12.18 -2.99 -2.48
CA HIS A 185 11.30 -3.95 -1.84
C HIS A 185 11.30 -5.26 -2.63
N ARG A 186 10.71 -6.31 -2.05
CA ARG A 186 10.49 -7.58 -2.74
C ARG A 186 9.36 -7.44 -3.75
N GLY A 187 9.44 -8.25 -4.82
CA GLY A 187 8.30 -8.42 -5.71
C GLY A 187 7.19 -9.20 -5.03
N ARG A 188 5.95 -9.00 -5.48
CA ARG A 188 4.75 -9.72 -5.05
C ARG A 188 4.17 -10.49 -6.24
N MET A 189 3.62 -11.67 -5.96
CA MET A 189 2.88 -12.46 -6.93
C MET A 189 1.66 -13.06 -6.26
N GLU A 190 0.52 -12.90 -6.88
CA GLU A 190 -0.71 -13.56 -6.51
C GLU A 190 -0.93 -14.78 -7.39
N ILE A 191 -1.24 -15.91 -6.76
CA ILE A 191 -1.42 -17.19 -7.46
C ILE A 191 -2.75 -17.78 -7.07
N ARG A 192 -3.62 -18.01 -8.06
CA ARG A 192 -4.85 -18.77 -7.88
C ARG A 192 -4.65 -20.22 -8.27
N VAL A 193 -5.07 -21.13 -7.39
CA VAL A 193 -5.03 -22.57 -7.64
C VAL A 193 -6.45 -23.12 -7.63
N ASP A 194 -6.93 -23.59 -8.77
CA ASP A 194 -8.23 -24.24 -8.92
C ASP A 194 -8.06 -25.76 -8.89
N VAL A 195 -8.67 -26.42 -7.91
CA VAL A 195 -8.58 -27.86 -7.71
C VAL A 195 -9.92 -28.51 -8.07
N HIS A 196 -9.87 -29.48 -8.97
CA HIS A 196 -11.03 -30.20 -9.44
C HIS A 196 -11.10 -31.60 -8.87
N GLY A 197 -12.33 -32.03 -8.53
CA GLY A 197 -12.62 -33.37 -8.06
C GLY A 197 -13.82 -34.00 -8.77
N THR A 198 -14.12 -35.25 -8.38
CA THR A 198 -15.28 -36.01 -8.88
C THR A 198 -16.14 -36.40 -7.71
N SER A 199 -17.41 -35.97 -7.73
CA SER A 199 -18.38 -36.28 -6.67
C SER A 199 -18.74 -37.78 -6.66
N CYS A 200 -18.96 -38.32 -5.46
CA CYS A 200 -19.41 -39.67 -5.26
C CYS A 200 -20.33 -39.75 -4.02
N HIS A 201 -20.95 -40.91 -3.80
CA HIS A 201 -21.71 -41.15 -2.57
C HIS A 201 -20.78 -41.20 -1.36
N GLY A 202 -21.13 -40.53 -0.26
CA GLY A 202 -20.25 -40.40 0.92
C GLY A 202 -19.84 -41.75 1.55
N SER A 203 -20.60 -42.85 1.34
CA SER A 203 -20.23 -44.20 1.80
C SER A 203 -19.29 -44.95 0.82
N ALA A 204 -18.97 -44.39 -0.33
CA ALA A 204 -18.12 -44.97 -1.36
C ALA A 204 -17.08 -43.97 -1.88
N PRO A 205 -16.18 -43.47 -1.00
CA PRO A 205 -15.25 -42.40 -1.35
C PRO A 205 -14.23 -42.82 -2.42
N ASP A 206 -13.99 -44.11 -2.57
CA ASP A 206 -13.13 -44.72 -3.58
C ASP A 206 -13.67 -44.57 -5.03
N ARG A 207 -14.93 -44.19 -5.19
CA ARG A 207 -15.55 -43.95 -6.49
C ARG A 207 -15.46 -42.48 -6.96
N GLY A 208 -14.94 -41.62 -6.12
CA GLY A 208 -14.78 -40.19 -6.39
C GLY A 208 -13.33 -39.76 -6.37
N ASP A 209 -13.15 -38.45 -6.46
CA ASP A 209 -11.86 -37.79 -6.32
C ASP A 209 -12.06 -36.50 -5.52
N ASN A 210 -11.57 -36.48 -4.29
CA ASN A 210 -11.91 -35.42 -3.34
C ASN A 210 -10.98 -34.21 -3.52
N ALA A 211 -11.50 -33.13 -4.10
CA ALA A 211 -10.77 -31.88 -4.29
C ALA A 211 -10.30 -31.26 -2.96
N ILE A 212 -11.01 -31.46 -1.85
CA ILE A 212 -10.63 -30.93 -0.54
C ILE A 212 -9.34 -31.61 -0.05
N TYR A 213 -9.18 -32.92 -0.25
CA TYR A 213 -7.95 -33.61 0.14
C TYR A 213 -6.77 -33.16 -0.71
N LYS A 214 -6.96 -33.00 -2.03
CA LYS A 214 -5.93 -32.43 -2.91
C LYS A 214 -5.53 -31.03 -2.49
N MET A 215 -6.51 -30.18 -2.15
CA MET A 215 -6.22 -28.82 -1.67
C MET A 215 -5.47 -28.83 -0.35
N ALA A 216 -5.78 -29.76 0.55
CA ALA A 216 -5.05 -29.91 1.81
C ALA A 216 -3.58 -30.26 1.59
N ASP A 217 -3.27 -31.11 0.60
CA ASP A 217 -1.89 -31.44 0.22
C ASP A 217 -1.16 -30.21 -0.32
N ILE A 218 -1.81 -29.43 -1.21
CA ILE A 218 -1.25 -28.18 -1.74
C ILE A 218 -0.98 -27.18 -0.61
N ILE A 219 -1.89 -27.02 0.34
CA ILE A 219 -1.70 -26.14 1.50
C ILE A 219 -0.48 -26.58 2.32
N ALA A 220 -0.30 -27.88 2.48
CA ALA A 220 0.86 -28.42 3.20
C ALA A 220 2.17 -28.10 2.46
N ASP A 221 2.18 -28.23 1.13
CA ASP A 221 3.34 -27.89 0.30
C ASP A 221 3.67 -26.40 0.35
N VAL A 222 2.66 -25.52 0.23
CA VAL A 222 2.84 -24.05 0.36
C VAL A 222 3.41 -23.70 1.74
N ARG A 223 2.90 -24.32 2.81
CA ARG A 223 3.45 -24.15 4.16
C ARG A 223 4.91 -24.57 4.25
N ALA A 224 5.28 -25.66 3.58
CA ALA A 224 6.64 -26.16 3.57
C ALA A 224 7.62 -25.20 2.88
N LEU A 225 7.18 -24.47 1.84
CA LEU A 225 7.99 -23.45 1.18
C LEU A 225 8.44 -22.33 2.14
N ASN A 226 7.58 -21.88 3.05
CA ASN A 226 7.94 -20.88 4.06
C ASN A 226 9.01 -21.36 5.03
N ASN A 227 9.02 -22.68 5.34
CA ASN A 227 9.99 -23.26 6.27
C ASN A 227 11.35 -23.47 5.62
N ASN A 228 11.39 -23.75 4.32
CA ASN A 228 12.62 -24.06 3.61
C ASN A 228 13.41 -22.84 3.17
N GLY A 229 12.75 -21.66 3.13
CA GLY A 229 13.34 -20.43 2.60
C GLY A 229 13.60 -20.50 1.09
N CYS A 230 14.14 -19.44 0.54
CA CYS A 230 14.76 -19.50 -0.78
C CYS A 230 16.11 -20.19 -0.63
N ASP A 231 16.25 -21.40 -1.15
CA ASP A 231 17.55 -22.03 -1.25
C ASP A 231 18.26 -21.63 -2.54
N GLU A 232 19.54 -22.02 -2.67
CA GLU A 232 20.34 -21.74 -3.87
C GLU A 232 19.73 -22.33 -5.16
N SER A 233 18.80 -23.28 -5.05
CA SER A 233 18.14 -23.94 -6.18
C SER A 233 17.00 -23.08 -6.77
N THR A 234 16.45 -22.15 -5.99
CA THR A 234 15.45 -21.19 -6.44
C THR A 234 16.07 -19.89 -6.97
N ASP A 235 17.38 -19.88 -7.16
CA ASP A 235 18.11 -18.72 -7.65
C ASP A 235 17.58 -18.25 -9.01
N ILE A 236 16.86 -17.15 -9.01
CA ILE A 236 16.73 -16.30 -10.18
C ILE A 236 18.13 -15.75 -10.41
N LYS A 237 18.86 -16.37 -11.34
CA LYS A 237 20.28 -16.13 -11.65
C LYS A 237 20.66 -14.65 -11.51
N GLY A 238 21.40 -14.34 -10.47
CA GLY A 238 21.94 -13.03 -10.20
C GLY A 238 21.30 -12.29 -9.03
N LEU A 239 20.07 -12.61 -8.59
CA LEU A 239 19.44 -11.94 -7.46
C LEU A 239 20.12 -12.34 -6.14
N VAL A 240 20.37 -13.64 -5.94
CA VAL A 240 21.13 -14.13 -4.78
C VAL A 240 22.52 -13.52 -4.74
N LYS A 241 23.21 -13.37 -5.89
CA LYS A 241 24.50 -12.70 -5.96
C LYS A 241 24.43 -11.22 -5.57
N MET A 242 23.34 -10.57 -5.92
CA MET A 242 23.12 -9.16 -5.54
C MET A 242 22.86 -8.99 -4.04
N LEU A 243 22.25 -10.01 -3.43
CA LEU A 243 21.81 -10.00 -2.03
C LEU A 243 22.76 -10.76 -1.10
N ASP A 244 23.70 -11.57 -1.65
CA ASP A 244 24.66 -12.34 -0.86
C ASP A 244 25.83 -11.45 -0.42
N PRO A 245 26.11 -11.34 0.89
CA PRO A 245 27.22 -10.55 1.42
C PRO A 245 28.59 -10.95 0.86
N LYS A 246 28.73 -12.19 0.42
CA LYS A 246 29.95 -12.68 -0.22
C LYS A 246 30.23 -12.01 -1.56
N TYR A 247 29.19 -11.66 -2.30
CA TYR A 247 29.29 -11.06 -3.64
C TYR A 247 29.05 -9.55 -3.65
N ASN A 248 28.38 -9.02 -2.63
CA ASN A 248 28.10 -7.60 -2.50
C ASN A 248 28.14 -7.14 -1.04
N PRO A 249 29.32 -7.18 -0.40
CA PRO A 249 29.46 -6.86 1.02
C PRO A 249 29.10 -5.42 1.36
N GLU A 250 29.20 -4.49 0.41
CA GLU A 250 28.86 -3.07 0.61
C GLU A 250 27.34 -2.84 0.75
N HIS A 251 26.52 -3.75 0.24
CA HIS A 251 25.06 -3.67 0.29
C HIS A 251 24.40 -4.79 1.10
N TYR A 252 25.19 -5.54 1.88
CA TYR A 252 24.70 -6.67 2.66
C TYR A 252 23.60 -6.28 3.65
N GLU A 253 23.77 -5.17 4.34
CA GLU A 253 22.77 -4.70 5.31
C GLU A 253 21.49 -4.26 4.61
N ASP A 254 21.60 -3.67 3.42
CA ASP A 254 20.46 -3.31 2.58
C ASP A 254 19.69 -4.56 2.11
N ALA A 255 20.41 -5.60 1.73
CA ALA A 255 19.85 -6.87 1.30
C ALA A 255 19.22 -7.67 2.44
N ARG A 256 19.81 -7.62 3.63
CA ARG A 256 19.32 -8.30 4.82
C ARG A 256 17.92 -7.83 5.22
N PHE A 257 17.59 -6.57 4.99
CA PHE A 257 16.27 -6.00 5.18
C PHE A 257 15.18 -6.71 4.38
N LEU A 258 15.43 -7.09 3.13
CA LEU A 258 14.44 -7.76 2.28
C LEU A 258 14.04 -9.15 2.81
N GLY A 259 14.87 -9.79 3.62
CA GLY A 259 14.59 -11.07 4.23
C GLY A 259 14.40 -12.20 3.21
N ARG A 260 13.77 -13.27 3.65
CA ARG A 260 13.45 -14.43 2.80
C ARG A 260 12.14 -14.20 2.05
N GLY A 261 12.02 -14.82 0.87
CA GLY A 261 10.74 -14.95 0.19
C GLY A 261 9.71 -15.65 1.10
N THR A 262 8.47 -15.21 1.02
CA THR A 262 7.35 -15.79 1.76
C THR A 262 6.28 -16.26 0.79
N CYS A 263 5.55 -17.32 1.15
CA CYS A 263 4.38 -17.78 0.42
C CYS A 263 3.31 -18.16 1.44
N THR A 264 2.10 -17.65 1.27
CA THR A 264 1.02 -17.94 2.20
C THR A 264 -0.29 -18.23 1.47
N VAL A 265 -1.11 -19.08 2.04
CA VAL A 265 -2.49 -19.26 1.59
C VAL A 265 -3.34 -18.26 2.35
N SER A 266 -3.80 -17.23 1.66
CA SER A 266 -4.59 -16.14 2.25
C SER A 266 -6.08 -16.46 2.27
N GLN A 267 -6.59 -17.20 1.27
CA GLN A 267 -8.02 -17.48 1.15
C GLN A 267 -8.29 -18.86 0.56
N ILE A 268 -9.40 -19.48 0.94
CA ILE A 268 -9.91 -20.73 0.39
C ILE A 268 -11.39 -20.55 0.07
N PHE A 269 -11.77 -20.88 -1.16
CA PHE A 269 -13.16 -20.85 -1.60
C PHE A 269 -13.62 -22.26 -1.94
N TYR A 270 -14.86 -22.56 -1.58
CA TYR A 270 -15.52 -23.78 -1.99
C TYR A 270 -16.66 -23.47 -2.95
N THR A 271 -16.62 -24.05 -4.13
CA THR A 271 -17.73 -24.02 -5.09
C THR A 271 -18.28 -25.43 -5.29
N SER A 272 -19.53 -25.69 -4.88
CA SER A 272 -20.18 -26.96 -5.16
C SER A 272 -20.80 -26.94 -6.57
N PRO A 273 -20.50 -27.92 -7.44
CA PRO A 273 -21.20 -28.05 -8.72
C PRO A 273 -22.71 -28.25 -8.59
N ALA A 274 -23.18 -28.74 -7.45
CA ALA A 274 -24.60 -28.96 -7.17
C ALA A 274 -25.34 -27.71 -6.69
N ALA A 275 -24.63 -26.62 -6.44
CA ALA A 275 -25.17 -25.37 -5.93
C ALA A 275 -25.18 -24.25 -7.02
N ALA A 276 -25.49 -24.56 -8.25
CA ALA A 276 -25.88 -23.54 -9.22
C ALA A 276 -27.42 -23.38 -9.17
N PRO A 277 -27.97 -22.17 -9.20
CA PRO A 277 -27.31 -20.88 -9.30
C PRO A 277 -27.68 -19.95 -8.14
N TRP A 278 -26.80 -19.80 -7.17
CA TRP A 278 -26.82 -18.51 -6.48
C TRP A 278 -26.06 -17.55 -7.40
N PRO A 279 -26.57 -16.33 -7.64
CA PRO A 279 -25.74 -15.32 -8.25
C PRO A 279 -24.48 -15.22 -7.35
N THR A 280 -23.38 -15.74 -7.84
CA THR A 280 -22.09 -15.44 -7.25
C THR A 280 -21.98 -13.92 -7.26
N PRO A 281 -21.76 -13.24 -6.12
CA PRO A 281 -21.22 -11.90 -6.20
C PRO A 281 -19.99 -12.02 -7.13
N ALA A 282 -19.87 -11.08 -8.06
CA ALA A 282 -18.62 -10.98 -8.81
C ALA A 282 -17.50 -11.07 -7.77
N PRO A 283 -16.45 -11.90 -8.02
CA PRO A 283 -15.33 -11.92 -7.09
C PRO A 283 -14.91 -10.48 -6.89
N SER A 284 -14.91 -10.03 -5.65
CA SER A 284 -14.27 -8.76 -5.33
C SER A 284 -12.84 -8.87 -5.84
N PRO A 285 -12.22 -7.82 -6.36
CA PRO A 285 -10.86 -7.85 -6.86
C PRO A 285 -9.83 -8.40 -5.86
N SER A 286 -10.18 -8.44 -4.58
CA SER A 286 -9.37 -8.92 -3.45
C SER A 286 -9.33 -10.43 -3.23
N THR A 287 -9.85 -11.24 -4.16
CA THR A 287 -9.94 -12.69 -3.95
C THR A 287 -8.77 -13.42 -4.58
N VAL A 288 -7.68 -13.57 -3.83
CA VAL A 288 -6.49 -14.27 -4.28
C VAL A 288 -6.04 -15.34 -3.29
N VAL A 289 -5.74 -16.51 -3.80
CA VAL A 289 -5.10 -17.60 -3.06
C VAL A 289 -3.64 -17.73 -3.47
#